data_92efdee115f338260f50549d28a3909c
#
_entry.id   92efdee115f338260f50549d28a3909c
#
_cell.length_a   1.000
_cell.length_b   1.000
_cell.length_c   1.000
_cell.angle_alpha   90.00
_cell.angle_beta   90.00
_cell.angle_gamma   90.00
#
_symmetry.space_group_name_H-M   'P 1'
#
loop_
_entity.id
_entity.type
_entity.pdbx_description
1 polymer ?
#
loop_
_entity_poly.entity_id
_entity_poly.type
_entity_poly.pdbx_seq_one_letter_code
_entity_poly.pdbx_strand_id
1 'polypeptide(L)'
;MTVTNEAGPAPETPSVSVSREQSSGLFERVRALFGLAPPSARDDIEDAIEESASEEFTPQERAILKNVLALHDVRVEDVMVPRADVIALSLDTPLSEVLDCFRTAGHSRLPVYEETLDDPRGMIHIRDFVVFLASDPRFGLMKARHDAPSNGEGQPGLDMPLSAARILRPVLYAPPSMPALDLLLKMQASRTHMALVIDEYGGTDGLVSIEDVMEAIVGDIEDEHDEDETPELHASGDGGWIAEARASLDDVS
;
A
#
# COMPACT_ATOMS: atom_id res chain seq x y z
N MET A 1 -49.23 47.86 50.65
CA MET A 1 -48.08 48.80 50.75
C MET A 1 -47.03 48.37 49.74
N THR A 2 -46.98 49.09 48.71
CA THR A 2 -46.14 48.91 47.51
C THR A 2 -44.80 49.63 47.78
N VAL A 3 -43.70 49.01 47.53
CA VAL A 3 -42.42 49.69 47.39
C VAL A 3 -41.73 49.18 46.15
N THR A 4 -41.75 50.03 45.16
CA THR A 4 -40.98 49.97 43.90
C THR A 4 -39.53 50.32 44.22
N ASN A 5 -38.56 49.52 43.72
CA ASN A 5 -37.16 49.89 43.67
C ASN A 5 -36.66 49.82 42.24
N GLU A 6 -36.44 51.03 41.67
CA GLU A 6 -35.79 51.22 40.37
C GLU A 6 -34.26 51.04 40.55
N ALA A 7 -33.66 50.17 39.78
CA ALA A 7 -32.22 50.12 39.62
C ALA A 7 -31.86 50.57 38.20
N GLY A 8 -31.06 51.61 38.16
CA GLY A 8 -30.61 52.29 36.93
C GLY A 8 -29.62 51.43 36.08
N PRO A 9 -29.36 51.83 34.83
CA PRO A 9 -28.59 51.02 33.88
C PRO A 9 -27.08 51.08 34.16
N ALA A 10 -26.44 49.93 34.06
CA ALA A 10 -25.00 49.78 34.12
C ALA A 10 -24.32 50.28 32.82
N PRO A 11 -23.09 50.77 32.88
CA PRO A 11 -22.40 51.36 31.73
C PRO A 11 -21.94 50.28 30.74
N GLU A 12 -22.22 50.52 29.45
CA GLU A 12 -21.76 49.74 28.32
C GLU A 12 -20.24 49.86 28.12
N THR A 13 -19.53 48.76 28.12
CA THR A 13 -18.14 48.68 27.67
C THR A 13 -18.12 48.51 26.13
N PRO A 14 -17.31 49.28 25.39
CA PRO A 14 -17.22 49.14 23.95
C PRO A 14 -16.43 47.85 23.62
N SER A 15 -17.11 46.90 22.99
CA SER A 15 -16.47 45.73 22.34
C SER A 15 -15.76 46.21 21.07
N VAL A 16 -14.44 46.17 21.10
CA VAL A 16 -13.61 46.34 19.90
C VAL A 16 -13.71 45.05 19.09
N SER A 17 -14.58 45.00 18.10
CA SER A 17 -14.59 43.99 17.06
C SER A 17 -13.44 44.30 16.10
N VAL A 18 -12.35 43.55 16.20
CA VAL A 18 -11.25 43.54 15.24
C VAL A 18 -11.76 42.88 13.97
N SER A 19 -12.00 43.71 12.97
CA SER A 19 -12.40 43.30 11.60
C SER A 19 -11.24 42.56 10.92
N ARG A 20 -11.22 41.24 11.00
CA ARG A 20 -10.26 40.36 10.33
C ARG A 20 -10.80 39.78 9.00
N GLU A 21 -12.01 40.17 8.60
CA GLU A 21 -12.71 39.61 7.44
C GLU A 21 -12.57 40.39 6.12
N GLN A 22 -11.83 41.50 6.08
CA GLN A 22 -11.80 42.33 4.86
C GLN A 22 -10.54 42.16 4.00
N SER A 23 -9.53 41.41 4.41
CA SER A 23 -8.33 41.23 3.59
C SER A 23 -8.37 40.01 2.65
N SER A 24 -9.15 38.96 2.95
CA SER A 24 -9.25 37.77 2.11
C SER A 24 -9.93 38.04 0.75
N GLY A 25 -10.97 38.83 0.73
CA GLY A 25 -11.75 39.06 -0.48
C GLY A 25 -11.06 39.89 -1.58
N LEU A 26 -10.02 40.65 -1.26
CA LEU A 26 -9.27 41.45 -2.25
C LEU A 26 -8.20 40.58 -2.94
N PHE A 27 -7.53 39.73 -2.22
CA PHE A 27 -6.58 38.77 -2.77
C PHE A 27 -7.26 37.71 -3.64
N GLU A 28 -8.44 37.22 -3.26
CA GLU A 28 -9.22 36.29 -4.09
C GLU A 28 -9.68 36.95 -5.40
N ARG A 29 -10.11 38.24 -5.37
CA ARG A 29 -10.51 38.96 -6.57
C ARG A 29 -9.36 39.25 -7.53
N VAL A 30 -8.18 39.55 -7.01
CA VAL A 30 -6.97 39.76 -7.82
C VAL A 30 -6.51 38.43 -8.45
N ARG A 31 -6.56 37.33 -7.72
CA ARG A 31 -6.20 36.01 -8.19
C ARG A 31 -7.16 35.48 -9.26
N ALA A 32 -8.48 35.73 -9.11
CA ALA A 32 -9.50 35.44 -10.12
C ALA A 32 -9.32 36.24 -11.42
N LEU A 33 -8.80 37.47 -11.33
CA LEU A 33 -8.55 38.31 -12.51
C LEU A 33 -7.37 37.79 -13.36
N PHE A 34 -6.44 37.03 -12.74
CA PHE A 34 -5.29 36.39 -13.41
C PHE A 34 -5.56 34.93 -13.83
N GLY A 35 -6.83 34.47 -13.72
CA GLY A 35 -7.19 33.11 -14.14
C GLY A 35 -6.59 31.97 -13.24
N LEU A 36 -6.12 32.32 -12.05
CA LEU A 36 -5.64 31.36 -11.06
C LEU A 36 -6.84 30.84 -10.27
N ALA A 37 -7.11 29.54 -10.37
CA ALA A 37 -8.13 28.89 -9.56
C ALA A 37 -7.89 29.16 -8.05
N PRO A 38 -8.94 29.27 -7.23
CA PRO A 38 -8.75 29.36 -5.78
C PRO A 38 -8.01 28.10 -5.31
N PRO A 39 -7.08 28.22 -4.31
CA PRO A 39 -6.43 27.04 -3.75
C PRO A 39 -7.49 26.07 -3.25
N SER A 40 -7.28 24.80 -3.46
CA SER A 40 -8.16 23.78 -2.90
C SER A 40 -7.95 23.74 -1.38
N ALA A 41 -8.95 23.29 -0.63
CA ALA A 41 -8.80 23.10 0.81
C ALA A 41 -7.66 22.10 1.14
N ARG A 42 -7.24 21.30 0.15
CA ARG A 42 -6.10 20.40 0.27
C ARG A 42 -4.77 21.12 0.16
N ASP A 43 -4.65 22.04 -0.81
CA ASP A 43 -3.47 22.88 -0.97
C ASP A 43 -3.22 23.71 0.30
N ASP A 44 -4.30 24.27 0.89
CA ASP A 44 -4.22 25.01 2.16
C ASP A 44 -3.74 24.13 3.33
N ILE A 45 -4.13 22.82 3.36
CA ILE A 45 -3.68 21.87 4.39
C ILE A 45 -2.23 21.48 4.13
N GLU A 46 -1.84 21.25 2.88
CA GLU A 46 -0.47 20.91 2.50
C GLU A 46 0.49 22.05 2.84
N ASP A 47 0.15 23.29 2.49
CA ASP A 47 0.88 24.49 2.88
C ASP A 47 1.01 24.58 4.43
N ALA A 48 -0.08 24.33 5.16
CA ALA A 48 -0.07 24.34 6.62
C ALA A 48 0.85 23.26 7.23
N ILE A 49 0.92 22.08 6.60
CA ILE A 49 1.83 20.99 7.01
C ILE A 49 3.29 21.39 6.73
N GLU A 50 3.55 22.09 5.62
CA GLU A 50 4.89 22.59 5.28
C GLU A 50 5.36 23.73 6.17
N GLU A 51 4.45 24.66 6.48
CA GLU A 51 4.73 25.80 7.37
C GLU A 51 4.80 25.41 8.84
N SER A 52 4.20 24.26 9.23
CA SER A 52 4.28 23.80 10.61
C SER A 52 5.74 23.59 10.99
N ALA A 53 6.20 24.43 11.93
CA ALA A 53 7.56 24.37 12.42
C ALA A 53 7.90 22.94 12.86
N SER A 54 9.13 22.53 12.66
CA SER A 54 9.69 21.20 12.95
C SER A 54 9.50 20.72 14.40
N GLU A 55 8.80 21.46 15.23
CA GLU A 55 8.54 21.15 16.64
C GLU A 55 7.23 20.35 16.85
N GLU A 56 6.27 20.38 15.88
CA GLU A 56 4.97 19.70 16.05
C GLU A 56 4.89 18.34 15.36
N PHE A 57 5.57 18.17 14.21
CA PHE A 57 5.57 16.92 13.43
C PHE A 57 6.99 16.49 13.06
N THR A 58 7.26 15.21 13.20
CA THR A 58 8.50 14.61 12.67
C THR A 58 8.50 14.65 11.14
N PRO A 59 9.67 14.55 10.49
CA PRO A 59 9.75 14.46 9.03
C PRO A 59 8.90 13.31 8.46
N GLN A 60 8.88 12.16 9.13
CA GLN A 60 8.10 10.98 8.73
C GLN A 60 6.59 11.22 8.85
N GLU A 61 6.13 11.84 9.95
CA GLU A 61 4.72 12.19 10.11
C GLU A 61 4.24 13.13 9.01
N ARG A 62 5.08 14.11 8.64
CA ARG A 62 4.78 15.03 7.53
C ARG A 62 4.71 14.31 6.19
N ALA A 63 5.64 13.39 5.91
CA ALA A 63 5.64 12.59 4.70
C ALA A 63 4.35 11.75 4.59
N ILE A 64 3.96 11.06 5.65
CA ILE A 64 2.72 10.27 5.70
C ILE A 64 1.50 11.17 5.47
N LEU A 65 1.42 12.34 6.11
CA LEU A 65 0.30 13.27 5.92
C LEU A 65 0.20 13.76 4.46
N LYS A 66 1.32 14.08 3.82
CA LYS A 66 1.37 14.45 2.40
C LYS A 66 0.92 13.28 1.51
N ASN A 67 1.42 12.07 1.76
CA ASN A 67 1.04 10.87 1.00
C ASN A 67 -0.47 10.58 1.14
N VAL A 68 -1.05 10.77 2.35
CA VAL A 68 -2.49 10.63 2.55
C VAL A 68 -3.28 11.67 1.74
N LEU A 69 -2.80 12.91 1.65
CA LEU A 69 -3.43 13.95 0.82
C LEU A 69 -3.31 13.61 -0.67
N ALA A 70 -2.18 13.10 -1.12
CA ALA A 70 -1.94 12.70 -2.50
C ALA A 70 -2.70 11.41 -2.90
N LEU A 71 -3.05 10.55 -1.95
CA LEU A 71 -3.65 9.23 -2.21
C LEU A 71 -4.93 9.28 -3.05
N HIS A 72 -5.66 10.40 -3.05
CA HIS A 72 -6.89 10.52 -3.84
C HIS A 72 -6.64 10.55 -5.35
N ASP A 73 -5.44 10.95 -5.78
CA ASP A 73 -5.04 10.98 -7.18
C ASP A 73 -4.40 9.65 -7.63
N VAL A 74 -3.92 8.85 -6.67
CA VAL A 74 -3.30 7.55 -6.94
C VAL A 74 -4.35 6.57 -7.44
N ARG A 75 -4.06 5.92 -8.58
CA ARG A 75 -4.87 4.90 -9.20
C ARG A 75 -4.33 3.51 -8.88
N VAL A 76 -5.17 2.51 -9.11
CA VAL A 76 -4.79 1.10 -8.95
C VAL A 76 -3.59 0.76 -9.85
N GLU A 77 -3.54 1.29 -11.07
CA GLU A 77 -2.44 1.10 -12.02
C GLU A 77 -1.10 1.65 -11.54
N ASP A 78 -1.12 2.66 -10.67
CA ASP A 78 0.11 3.28 -10.14
C ASP A 78 0.78 2.43 -9.04
N VAL A 79 0.00 1.55 -8.39
CA VAL A 79 0.45 0.74 -7.23
C VAL A 79 0.42 -0.76 -7.52
N MET A 80 -0.02 -1.19 -8.69
CA MET A 80 -0.13 -2.61 -9.01
C MET A 80 1.22 -3.24 -9.36
N VAL A 81 1.36 -4.51 -9.02
CA VAL A 81 2.37 -5.38 -9.61
C VAL A 81 1.93 -5.70 -11.04
N PRO A 82 2.71 -5.32 -12.07
CA PRO A 82 2.36 -5.57 -13.47
C PRO A 82 2.25 -7.06 -13.77
N ARG A 83 1.41 -7.44 -14.74
CA ARG A 83 1.18 -8.83 -15.17
C ARG A 83 2.46 -9.65 -15.35
N ALA A 84 3.51 -9.03 -15.92
CA ALA A 84 4.77 -9.71 -16.19
C ALA A 84 5.48 -10.21 -14.92
N ASP A 85 5.23 -9.56 -13.80
CA ASP A 85 5.89 -9.82 -12.50
C ASP A 85 4.97 -10.60 -11.55
N VAL A 86 3.71 -10.88 -11.94
CA VAL A 86 2.76 -11.63 -11.11
C VAL A 86 3.17 -13.08 -11.02
N ILE A 87 3.47 -13.54 -9.81
CA ILE A 87 3.66 -14.95 -9.49
C ILE A 87 2.30 -15.59 -9.24
N ALA A 88 1.89 -16.53 -10.10
CA ALA A 88 0.59 -17.17 -10.07
C ALA A 88 0.71 -18.69 -10.22
N LEU A 89 -0.32 -19.42 -9.82
CA LEU A 89 -0.39 -20.87 -9.88
C LEU A 89 -1.54 -21.33 -10.80
N SER A 90 -1.32 -22.38 -11.57
CA SER A 90 -2.41 -23.08 -12.24
C SER A 90 -3.17 -23.98 -11.25
N LEU A 91 -4.46 -24.20 -11.52
CA LEU A 91 -5.26 -25.23 -10.80
C LEU A 91 -4.65 -26.63 -10.87
N ASP A 92 -3.92 -26.92 -11.95
CA ASP A 92 -3.30 -28.23 -12.18
C ASP A 92 -1.90 -28.33 -11.57
N THR A 93 -1.38 -27.27 -10.95
CA THR A 93 -0.05 -27.28 -10.31
C THR A 93 -0.02 -28.31 -9.17
N PRO A 94 0.96 -29.23 -9.16
CA PRO A 94 1.15 -30.18 -8.06
C PRO A 94 1.38 -29.48 -6.73
N LEU A 95 0.88 -30.04 -5.62
CA LEU A 95 1.04 -29.42 -4.29
C LEU A 95 2.52 -29.28 -3.86
N SER A 96 3.41 -30.14 -4.36
CA SER A 96 4.86 -30.00 -4.17
C SER A 96 5.39 -28.69 -4.76
N GLU A 97 4.98 -28.36 -5.99
CA GLU A 97 5.35 -27.12 -6.66
C GLU A 97 4.67 -25.89 -6.03
N VAL A 98 3.44 -26.03 -5.53
CA VAL A 98 2.78 -24.97 -4.74
C VAL A 98 3.60 -24.62 -3.51
N LEU A 99 4.12 -25.64 -2.79
CA LEU A 99 4.98 -25.44 -1.63
C LEU A 99 6.28 -24.73 -2.00
N ASP A 100 6.91 -25.15 -3.09
CA ASP A 100 8.14 -24.53 -3.58
C ASP A 100 7.90 -23.09 -4.04
N CYS A 101 6.77 -22.82 -4.68
CA CYS A 101 6.39 -21.46 -5.08
C CYS A 101 6.25 -20.55 -3.85
N PHE A 102 5.55 -20.97 -2.81
CA PHE A 102 5.45 -20.18 -1.57
C PHE A 102 6.82 -19.94 -0.92
N ARG A 103 7.69 -20.96 -0.93
CA ARG A 103 9.04 -20.88 -0.34
C ARG A 103 9.93 -19.88 -1.08
N THR A 104 9.83 -19.83 -2.40
CA THR A 104 10.69 -18.97 -3.25
C THR A 104 10.13 -17.57 -3.44
N ALA A 105 8.81 -17.44 -3.56
CA ALA A 105 8.16 -16.14 -3.76
C ALA A 105 8.14 -15.27 -2.50
N GLY A 106 8.14 -15.87 -1.30
CA GLY A 106 8.04 -15.13 -0.04
C GLY A 106 6.66 -14.51 0.24
N HIS A 107 5.68 -14.67 -0.67
CA HIS A 107 4.36 -14.10 -0.54
C HIS A 107 3.42 -14.97 0.29
N SER A 108 2.49 -14.35 1.03
CA SER A 108 1.48 -15.09 1.80
C SER A 108 0.27 -15.53 0.96
N ARG A 109 0.07 -14.94 -0.21
CA ARG A 109 -1.07 -15.16 -1.10
C ARG A 109 -0.59 -15.23 -2.53
N LEU A 110 -1.14 -16.17 -3.28
CA LEU A 110 -0.84 -16.32 -4.71
C LEU A 110 -2.16 -16.43 -5.47
N PRO A 111 -2.34 -15.71 -6.59
CA PRO A 111 -3.48 -15.87 -7.47
C PRO A 111 -3.44 -17.24 -8.16
N VAL A 112 -4.62 -17.78 -8.43
CA VAL A 112 -4.79 -19.08 -9.05
C VAL A 112 -5.67 -18.94 -10.29
N TYR A 113 -5.22 -19.50 -11.40
CA TYR A 113 -5.91 -19.49 -12.68
C TYR A 113 -6.15 -20.91 -13.21
N GLU A 114 -7.01 -21.07 -14.20
CA GLU A 114 -7.25 -22.36 -14.86
C GLU A 114 -6.39 -22.54 -16.11
N GLU A 115 -6.71 -21.86 -17.21
CA GLU A 115 -5.94 -21.98 -18.46
C GLU A 115 -4.83 -20.93 -18.56
N THR A 116 -5.20 -19.68 -18.30
CA THR A 116 -4.28 -18.54 -18.33
C THR A 116 -4.61 -17.59 -17.17
N LEU A 117 -3.75 -16.61 -16.94
CA LEU A 117 -4.00 -15.58 -15.92
C LEU A 117 -5.27 -14.75 -16.19
N ASP A 118 -5.79 -14.77 -17.44
CA ASP A 118 -7.04 -14.13 -17.81
C ASP A 118 -8.28 -14.95 -17.42
N ASP A 119 -8.08 -16.20 -16.94
CA ASP A 119 -9.14 -17.02 -16.36
C ASP A 119 -8.87 -17.28 -14.85
N PRO A 120 -8.90 -16.24 -14.02
CA PRO A 120 -8.59 -16.36 -12.60
C PRO A 120 -9.71 -17.08 -11.84
N ARG A 121 -9.34 -18.03 -11.00
CA ARG A 121 -10.25 -18.85 -10.19
C ARG A 121 -10.30 -18.43 -8.72
N GLY A 122 -9.40 -17.57 -8.30
CA GLY A 122 -9.30 -17.08 -6.94
C GLY A 122 -7.86 -16.93 -6.48
N MET A 123 -7.63 -17.10 -5.19
CA MET A 123 -6.30 -17.10 -4.61
C MET A 123 -6.13 -18.24 -3.62
N ILE A 124 -4.89 -18.65 -3.38
CA ILE A 124 -4.51 -19.51 -2.28
C ILE A 124 -3.77 -18.70 -1.21
N HIS A 125 -4.07 -18.98 0.06
CA HIS A 125 -3.35 -18.42 1.20
C HIS A 125 -2.47 -19.49 1.83
N ILE A 126 -1.19 -19.18 2.11
CA ILE A 126 -0.24 -20.11 2.70
C ILE A 126 -0.77 -20.77 3.98
N ARG A 127 -1.51 -20.03 4.82
CA ARG A 127 -2.12 -20.56 6.05
C ARG A 127 -3.08 -21.72 5.75
N ASP A 128 -3.95 -21.57 4.73
CA ASP A 128 -4.93 -22.60 4.38
C ASP A 128 -4.22 -23.83 3.80
N PHE A 129 -3.18 -23.58 3.01
CA PHE A 129 -2.35 -24.64 2.46
C PHE A 129 -1.66 -25.45 3.57
N VAL A 130 -1.06 -24.78 4.55
CA VAL A 130 -0.43 -25.46 5.71
C VAL A 130 -1.47 -26.21 6.54
N VAL A 131 -2.65 -25.62 6.79
CA VAL A 131 -3.74 -26.28 7.52
C VAL A 131 -4.23 -27.50 6.74
N PHE A 132 -4.37 -27.43 5.43
CA PHE A 132 -4.74 -28.54 4.58
C PHE A 132 -3.71 -29.68 4.68
N LEU A 133 -2.42 -29.37 4.51
CA LEU A 133 -1.34 -30.36 4.63
C LEU A 133 -1.28 -31.02 6.02
N ALA A 134 -1.52 -30.23 7.08
CA ALA A 134 -1.50 -30.73 8.44
C ALA A 134 -2.71 -31.60 8.80
N SER A 135 -3.86 -31.32 8.18
CA SER A 135 -5.15 -31.99 8.49
C SER A 135 -5.36 -33.27 7.70
N ASP A 136 -4.75 -33.40 6.53
CA ASP A 136 -4.94 -34.55 5.66
C ASP A 136 -4.00 -35.72 6.04
N PRO A 137 -4.55 -36.88 6.39
CA PRO A 137 -3.74 -38.06 6.78
C PRO A 137 -2.74 -38.51 5.72
N ARG A 138 -2.95 -38.18 4.45
CA ARG A 138 -2.07 -38.54 3.33
C ARG A 138 -0.69 -37.90 3.41
N PHE A 139 -0.59 -36.69 4.01
CA PHE A 139 0.67 -35.96 4.10
C PHE A 139 1.50 -36.29 5.36
N GLY A 140 0.93 -37.00 6.33
CA GLY A 140 1.67 -37.59 7.45
C GLY A 140 2.40 -36.60 8.39
N LEU A 141 2.22 -35.30 8.25
CA LEU A 141 2.92 -34.27 9.05
C LEU A 141 2.74 -34.49 10.57
N MET A 142 1.64 -35.10 11.00
CA MET A 142 1.39 -35.44 12.41
C MET A 142 1.92 -36.84 12.80
N LYS A 143 2.16 -37.73 11.84
CA LYS A 143 2.67 -39.10 12.09
C LYS A 143 4.17 -39.27 11.88
N ALA A 144 4.83 -38.36 11.17
CA ALA A 144 6.22 -38.48 10.74
C ALA A 144 7.28 -38.38 11.86
N ARG A 145 6.88 -38.43 13.14
CA ARG A 145 7.86 -38.35 14.25
C ARG A 145 8.42 -39.68 14.73
N HIS A 146 7.92 -40.82 14.29
CA HIS A 146 8.41 -42.06 14.86
C HIS A 146 8.77 -43.23 13.91
N ASP A 147 8.25 -43.28 12.68
CA ASP A 147 8.48 -44.45 11.82
C ASP A 147 8.48 -44.12 10.30
N ALA A 148 9.22 -43.12 9.84
CA ALA A 148 9.40 -42.93 8.40
C ALA A 148 10.60 -43.73 7.89
N PRO A 149 10.42 -44.72 7.00
CA PRO A 149 11.52 -45.27 6.23
C PRO A 149 12.03 -44.19 5.27
N SER A 150 13.28 -43.83 5.37
CA SER A 150 14.00 -42.88 4.53
C SER A 150 14.29 -43.47 3.13
N ASN A 151 13.30 -43.96 2.43
CA ASN A 151 13.43 -44.36 1.05
C ASN A 151 12.96 -43.14 0.21
N GLY A 152 13.87 -42.58 -0.56
CA GLY A 152 13.74 -41.37 -1.37
C GLY A 152 12.63 -41.34 -2.46
N GLU A 153 11.50 -41.93 -2.16
CA GLU A 153 10.28 -41.83 -2.95
C GLU A 153 9.50 -40.60 -2.42
N GLY A 154 9.11 -39.68 -3.31
CA GLY A 154 8.36 -38.48 -3.01
C GLY A 154 7.21 -38.75 -2.06
N GLN A 155 6.91 -37.79 -1.16
CA GLN A 155 5.85 -37.96 -0.17
C GLN A 155 4.53 -38.26 -0.90
N PRO A 156 3.91 -39.44 -0.69
CA PRO A 156 2.71 -39.82 -1.42
C PRO A 156 1.60 -38.84 -1.10
N GLY A 157 1.11 -38.14 -2.14
CA GLY A 157 0.02 -37.18 -2.04
C GLY A 157 0.38 -35.74 -2.46
N LEU A 158 1.65 -35.35 -2.51
CA LEU A 158 2.05 -34.01 -2.97
C LEU A 158 2.02 -33.87 -4.50
N ASP A 159 1.89 -34.97 -5.24
CA ASP A 159 1.75 -34.96 -6.70
C ASP A 159 0.31 -34.63 -7.16
N MET A 160 -0.64 -34.54 -6.21
CA MET A 160 -2.02 -34.17 -6.55
C MET A 160 -2.13 -32.70 -6.95
N PRO A 161 -3.03 -32.35 -7.90
CA PRO A 161 -3.20 -30.98 -8.34
C PRO A 161 -3.84 -30.11 -7.25
N LEU A 162 -3.55 -28.80 -7.28
CA LEU A 162 -4.11 -27.79 -6.37
C LEU A 162 -5.64 -27.80 -6.36
N SER A 163 -6.28 -28.04 -7.52
CA SER A 163 -7.74 -28.14 -7.65
C SER A 163 -8.38 -29.15 -6.72
N ALA A 164 -7.68 -30.24 -6.43
CA ALA A 164 -8.17 -31.31 -5.54
C ALA A 164 -8.16 -30.91 -4.05
N ALA A 165 -7.38 -29.92 -3.65
CA ALA A 165 -7.31 -29.44 -2.26
C ALA A 165 -8.52 -28.62 -1.83
N ARG A 166 -9.24 -27.96 -2.76
CA ARG A 166 -10.46 -27.17 -2.51
C ARG A 166 -10.27 -26.07 -1.45
N ILE A 167 -9.12 -25.40 -1.44
CA ILE A 167 -8.74 -24.38 -0.45
C ILE A 167 -8.65 -22.98 -1.05
N LEU A 168 -9.22 -22.77 -2.23
CA LEU A 168 -9.24 -21.45 -2.87
C LEU A 168 -10.16 -20.49 -2.13
N ARG A 169 -9.71 -19.26 -2.04
CA ARG A 169 -10.49 -18.11 -1.56
C ARG A 169 -10.86 -17.21 -2.74
N PRO A 170 -11.98 -16.47 -2.63
CA PRO A 170 -12.30 -15.44 -3.61
C PRO A 170 -11.23 -14.34 -3.62
N VAL A 171 -11.06 -13.70 -4.76
CA VAL A 171 -10.23 -12.52 -4.97
C VAL A 171 -11.12 -11.35 -5.39
N LEU A 172 -10.71 -10.11 -5.13
CA LEU A 172 -11.38 -8.94 -5.66
C LEU A 172 -10.94 -8.64 -7.09
N TYR A 173 -11.77 -7.88 -7.80
CA TYR A 173 -11.47 -7.38 -9.12
C TYR A 173 -11.59 -5.86 -9.14
N ALA A 174 -10.65 -5.17 -9.77
CA ALA A 174 -10.61 -3.73 -9.88
C ALA A 174 -10.16 -3.32 -11.29
N PRO A 175 -10.74 -2.27 -11.89
CA PRO A 175 -10.18 -1.69 -13.10
C PRO A 175 -8.91 -0.87 -12.76
N PRO A 176 -7.96 -0.71 -13.70
CA PRO A 176 -6.72 0.05 -13.48
C PRO A 176 -6.99 1.51 -13.08
N SER A 177 -8.03 2.12 -13.62
CA SER A 177 -8.41 3.52 -13.37
C SER A 177 -9.12 3.78 -12.01
N MET A 178 -9.38 2.74 -11.21
CA MET A 178 -10.02 2.90 -9.90
C MET A 178 -9.08 3.67 -8.94
N PRO A 179 -9.60 4.63 -8.13
CA PRO A 179 -8.80 5.22 -7.06
C PRO A 179 -8.30 4.15 -6.08
N ALA A 180 -7.02 4.21 -5.71
CA ALA A 180 -6.42 3.25 -4.78
C ALA A 180 -7.12 3.25 -3.41
N LEU A 181 -7.58 4.42 -2.95
CA LEU A 181 -8.36 4.56 -1.73
C LEU A 181 -9.69 3.78 -1.79
N ASP A 182 -10.39 3.81 -2.93
CA ASP A 182 -11.64 3.06 -3.11
C ASP A 182 -11.40 1.55 -3.07
N LEU A 183 -10.28 1.10 -3.65
CA LEU A 183 -9.86 -0.29 -3.57
C LEU A 183 -9.55 -0.69 -2.13
N LEU A 184 -8.82 0.14 -1.37
CA LEU A 184 -8.52 -0.09 0.04
C LEU A 184 -9.80 -0.28 0.87
N LEU A 185 -10.79 0.60 0.68
CA LEU A 185 -12.09 0.50 1.36
C LEU A 185 -12.84 -0.78 1.00
N LYS A 186 -12.79 -1.20 -0.27
CA LYS A 186 -13.38 -2.49 -0.71
C LYS A 186 -12.66 -3.68 -0.08
N MET A 187 -11.32 -3.66 -0.03
CA MET A 187 -10.51 -4.70 0.62
C MET A 187 -10.86 -4.83 2.11
N GLN A 188 -10.99 -3.71 2.82
CA GLN A 188 -11.38 -3.69 4.23
C GLN A 188 -12.80 -4.23 4.44
N ALA A 189 -13.78 -3.78 3.65
CA ALA A 189 -15.17 -4.18 3.77
C ALA A 189 -15.37 -5.68 3.50
N SER A 190 -14.66 -6.23 2.50
CA SER A 190 -14.72 -7.64 2.12
C SER A 190 -13.77 -8.54 2.92
N ARG A 191 -12.87 -7.96 3.69
CA ARG A 191 -11.75 -8.65 4.36
C ARG A 191 -10.89 -9.47 3.37
N THR A 192 -10.75 -8.97 2.17
CA THR A 192 -9.93 -9.58 1.12
C THR A 192 -8.75 -8.67 0.83
N HIS A 193 -7.53 -9.18 0.96
CA HIS A 193 -6.30 -8.40 0.90
C HIS A 193 -5.59 -8.51 -0.46
N MET A 194 -6.30 -8.91 -1.49
CA MET A 194 -5.77 -9.06 -2.85
C MET A 194 -6.86 -8.73 -3.87
N ALA A 195 -6.49 -7.98 -4.90
CA ALA A 195 -7.31 -7.73 -6.07
C ALA A 195 -6.53 -8.03 -7.34
N LEU A 196 -7.20 -8.60 -8.34
CA LEU A 196 -6.70 -8.67 -9.70
C LEU A 196 -7.15 -7.44 -10.46
N VAL A 197 -6.24 -6.84 -11.21
CA VAL A 197 -6.51 -5.69 -12.05
C VAL A 197 -6.93 -6.20 -13.41
N ILE A 198 -8.15 -5.83 -13.84
CA ILE A 198 -8.76 -6.34 -15.07
C ILE A 198 -8.97 -5.17 -16.02
N ASP A 199 -8.49 -5.33 -17.26
CA ASP A 199 -8.65 -4.36 -18.34
C ASP A 199 -10.07 -4.34 -18.92
N GLU A 200 -10.33 -3.45 -19.87
CA GLU A 200 -11.64 -3.29 -20.54
C GLU A 200 -12.00 -4.48 -21.44
N TYR A 201 -11.05 -5.34 -21.76
CA TYR A 201 -11.22 -6.52 -22.60
C TYR A 201 -11.38 -7.80 -21.78
N GLY A 202 -11.25 -7.72 -20.46
CA GLY A 202 -11.33 -8.84 -19.54
C GLY A 202 -10.00 -9.54 -19.29
N GLY A 203 -8.89 -8.97 -19.77
CA GLY A 203 -7.53 -9.44 -19.50
C GLY A 203 -7.06 -9.03 -18.12
N THR A 204 -6.17 -9.80 -17.53
CA THR A 204 -5.52 -9.44 -16.25
C THR A 204 -4.28 -8.61 -16.53
N ASP A 205 -4.30 -7.33 -16.12
CA ASP A 205 -3.18 -6.40 -16.24
C ASP A 205 -2.16 -6.52 -15.11
N GLY A 206 -2.63 -6.93 -13.94
CA GLY A 206 -1.77 -7.01 -12.77
C GLY A 206 -2.50 -7.48 -11.52
N LEU A 207 -1.85 -7.24 -10.40
CA LEU A 207 -2.33 -7.60 -9.07
C LEU A 207 -2.02 -6.47 -8.10
N VAL A 208 -2.93 -6.22 -7.15
CA VAL A 208 -2.70 -5.30 -6.03
C VAL A 208 -2.99 -6.02 -4.73
N SER A 209 -2.07 -5.93 -3.79
CA SER A 209 -2.27 -6.33 -2.41
C SER A 209 -2.66 -5.13 -1.54
N ILE A 210 -3.15 -5.37 -0.33
CA ILE A 210 -3.42 -4.28 0.62
C ILE A 210 -2.10 -3.65 1.07
N GLU A 211 -1.04 -4.44 1.08
CA GLU A 211 0.31 -4.05 1.42
C GLU A 211 0.83 -2.97 0.44
N ASP A 212 0.62 -3.14 -0.89
CA ASP A 212 1.02 -2.17 -1.93
C ASP A 212 0.30 -0.82 -1.77
N VAL A 213 -1.01 -0.85 -1.45
CA VAL A 213 -1.76 0.39 -1.20
C VAL A 213 -1.32 1.07 0.09
N MET A 214 -0.95 0.29 1.12
CA MET A 214 -0.44 0.85 2.38
C MET A 214 0.95 1.46 2.19
N GLU A 215 1.80 0.88 1.34
CA GLU A 215 3.11 1.43 0.99
C GLU A 215 2.98 2.82 0.34
N ALA A 216 1.99 3.03 -0.54
CA ALA A 216 1.70 4.35 -1.11
C ALA A 216 1.32 5.41 -0.05
N ILE A 217 0.83 4.99 1.14
CA ILE A 217 0.50 5.89 2.25
C ILE A 217 1.72 6.13 3.14
N VAL A 218 2.39 5.05 3.52
CA VAL A 218 3.49 5.11 4.50
C VAL A 218 4.76 5.62 3.83
N GLY A 219 4.94 5.37 2.52
CA GLY A 219 6.18 5.56 1.79
C GLY A 219 7.20 4.49 2.18
N ASP A 220 8.37 4.54 1.57
CA ASP A 220 9.52 3.78 2.03
C ASP A 220 9.85 4.25 3.46
N ILE A 221 9.75 3.33 4.41
CA ILE A 221 10.20 3.58 5.77
C ILE A 221 11.73 3.55 5.68
N GLU A 222 12.33 4.70 5.39
CA GLU A 222 13.76 4.88 5.61
C GLU A 222 14.02 4.62 7.09
N ASP A 223 14.80 3.59 7.40
CA ASP A 223 15.18 3.28 8.77
C ASP A 223 16.02 4.49 9.24
N GLU A 224 15.70 5.08 10.40
CA GLU A 224 16.45 6.22 10.96
C GLU A 224 17.95 5.90 11.17
N HIS A 225 18.33 4.66 10.89
CA HIS A 225 19.70 4.14 10.92
C HIS A 225 20.32 3.91 9.54
N ASP A 226 19.60 4.13 8.45
CA ASP A 226 20.21 4.39 7.16
C ASP A 226 20.80 5.82 7.22
N GLU A 227 21.79 5.99 8.13
CA GLU A 227 22.74 7.08 8.05
C GLU A 227 23.20 7.13 6.60
N ASP A 228 23.06 8.30 5.97
CA ASP A 228 23.58 8.63 4.66
C ASP A 228 24.80 7.77 4.32
N GLU A 229 24.59 6.60 3.71
CA GLU A 229 25.63 5.97 2.92
C GLU A 229 25.87 6.94 1.75
N THR A 230 26.61 8.00 2.06
CA THR A 230 27.21 8.83 1.02
C THR A 230 27.92 7.85 0.11
N PRO A 231 27.53 7.77 -1.18
CA PRO A 231 28.08 6.79 -2.10
C PRO A 231 29.61 6.92 -2.05
N GLU A 232 30.27 5.87 -1.55
CA GLU A 232 31.71 5.92 -1.31
C GLU A 232 32.43 5.91 -2.64
N LEU A 233 33.15 6.99 -2.90
CA LEU A 233 34.15 7.09 -3.99
C LEU A 233 35.49 6.54 -3.47
N HIS A 234 35.87 5.36 -3.93
CA HIS A 234 37.16 4.77 -3.58
C HIS A 234 38.18 4.97 -4.68
N ALA A 235 39.36 5.45 -4.32
CA ALA A 235 40.46 5.51 -5.26
C ALA A 235 40.96 4.09 -5.57
N SER A 236 40.96 3.73 -6.86
CA SER A 236 41.54 2.49 -7.34
C SER A 236 43.07 2.62 -7.46
N GLY A 237 43.81 1.56 -7.11
CA GLY A 237 45.30 1.58 -7.09
C GLY A 237 45.95 1.78 -8.44
N ASP A 238 45.23 1.83 -9.54
CA ASP A 238 45.63 2.10 -10.91
C ASP A 238 45.41 3.54 -11.38
N GLY A 239 45.02 4.45 -10.47
CA GLY A 239 44.76 5.86 -10.76
C GLY A 239 43.34 6.17 -11.21
N GLY A 240 42.40 5.22 -11.11
CA GLY A 240 40.97 5.40 -11.34
C GLY A 240 40.20 5.58 -10.04
N TRP A 241 38.89 5.80 -10.15
CA TRP A 241 37.94 5.83 -9.05
C TRP A 241 36.90 4.75 -9.26
N ILE A 242 36.53 4.10 -8.20
CA ILE A 242 35.39 3.16 -8.16
C ILE A 242 34.26 3.89 -7.46
N ALA A 243 33.17 4.14 -8.18
CA ALA A 243 31.94 4.72 -7.64
C ALA A 243 30.89 3.65 -7.49
N GLU A 244 30.12 3.70 -6.43
CA GLU A 244 28.90 2.89 -6.34
C GLU A 244 27.90 3.32 -7.41
N ALA A 245 27.08 2.38 -7.92
CA ALA A 245 26.11 2.62 -8.99
C ALA A 245 25.04 3.67 -8.65
N ARG A 246 24.96 4.08 -7.39
CA ARG A 246 24.05 5.11 -6.85
C ARG A 246 24.71 6.49 -6.71
N ALA A 247 26.01 6.62 -6.97
CA ALA A 247 26.71 7.91 -6.90
C ALA A 247 26.14 8.88 -7.94
N SER A 248 25.88 10.13 -7.52
CA SER A 248 25.41 11.15 -8.45
C SER A 248 26.52 11.55 -9.42
N LEU A 249 26.16 11.98 -10.64
CA LEU A 249 27.14 12.44 -11.61
C LEU A 249 27.92 13.70 -11.14
N ASP A 250 27.37 14.47 -10.21
CA ASP A 250 27.98 15.65 -9.63
C ASP A 250 29.08 15.28 -8.61
N ASP A 251 29.02 14.10 -7.99
CA ASP A 251 30.03 13.60 -7.06
C ASP A 251 31.22 12.97 -7.78
N VAL A 252 31.07 12.64 -9.07
CA VAL A 252 32.10 11.96 -9.90
C VAL A 252 32.84 12.92 -10.83
N SER A 253 32.43 14.20 -10.89
CA SER A 253 33.01 15.19 -11.84
C SER A 253 34.11 16.09 -11.25
#